data_3a5031e8f787b0c87945c1115ca3978d
#
_entry.id   3a5031e8f787b0c87945c1115ca3978d
#
_cell.length_a   1.000
_cell.length_b   1.000
_cell.length_c   1.000
_cell.angle_alpha   90.00
_cell.angle_beta   90.00
_cell.angle_gamma   90.00
#
_symmetry.space_group_name_H-M   'P 1'
#
loop_
_entity.id
_entity.type
_entity.pdbx_description
1 polymer ?
#
loop_
_entity_poly.entity_id
_entity_poly.type
_entity_poly.pdbx_seq_one_letter_code
_entity_poly.pdbx_strand_id
1 'polypeptide(L)'
;VVRAFAKGARNTKSRLHGAVSQFSYGTFTFFENKDVYTVSEAVLSESFFELWTDFFSLTLAQYFCEIVIKCVEENADSEDYLRLFLNCIYFLCGCKKPYLQIKAVFELRFACIAGYAPMLVGCDECGEFETSEMYFDCASGKLFCSSCGKNRALPSIPAAGVSVMRHIVFSKFSSVFSFNAVPDVLKAVSRLTQQYLQNSLQQSFKVLDYLTDVGFDAEKV
;
A
#
# COMPACT_ATOMS: atom_id res chain seq x y z
N VAL A 1 4.84 -5.91 -14.19
CA VAL A 1 4.44 -7.26 -13.68
C VAL A 1 4.44 -8.23 -14.85
N VAL A 2 5.11 -9.40 -14.72
CA VAL A 2 5.20 -10.41 -15.80
C VAL A 2 4.65 -11.76 -15.34
N ARG A 3 4.16 -12.56 -16.28
CA ARG A 3 3.80 -13.96 -16.06
C ARG A 3 4.87 -14.87 -16.63
N ALA A 4 5.34 -15.83 -15.85
CA ALA A 4 6.36 -16.77 -16.28
C ALA A 4 6.01 -18.21 -15.89
N PHE A 5 6.42 -19.17 -16.72
CA PHE A 5 6.29 -20.58 -16.42
C PHE A 5 7.51 -21.07 -15.64
N ALA A 6 7.31 -21.67 -14.49
CA ALA A 6 8.36 -22.33 -13.70
C ALA A 6 8.20 -23.86 -13.82
N LYS A 7 8.80 -24.45 -14.86
CA LYS A 7 8.69 -25.89 -15.14
C LYS A 7 9.29 -26.70 -14.00
N GLY A 8 8.53 -27.68 -13.50
CA GLY A 8 8.98 -28.57 -12.43
C GLY A 8 8.98 -27.96 -11.02
N ALA A 9 8.57 -26.70 -10.84
CA ALA A 9 8.58 -26.03 -9.54
C ALA A 9 7.66 -26.67 -8.47
N ARG A 10 6.64 -27.44 -8.89
CA ARG A 10 5.78 -28.22 -7.98
C ARG A 10 6.50 -29.39 -7.31
N ASN A 11 7.61 -29.85 -7.88
CA ASN A 11 8.40 -30.91 -7.27
C ASN A 11 9.24 -30.30 -6.12
N THR A 12 9.07 -30.83 -4.90
CA THR A 12 9.80 -30.39 -3.71
C THR A 12 11.33 -30.52 -3.82
N LYS A 13 11.81 -31.39 -4.70
CA LYS A 13 13.25 -31.55 -5.00
C LYS A 13 13.76 -30.55 -6.05
N SER A 14 12.87 -29.73 -6.64
CA SER A 14 13.27 -28.73 -7.63
C SER A 14 14.01 -27.58 -6.97
N ARG A 15 15.10 -27.11 -7.58
CA ARG A 15 15.81 -25.90 -7.16
C ARG A 15 14.93 -24.64 -7.24
N LEU A 16 13.89 -24.66 -8.07
CA LEU A 16 12.95 -23.56 -8.22
C LEU A 16 11.87 -23.54 -7.12
N HIS A 17 11.62 -24.66 -6.43
CA HIS A 17 10.45 -24.81 -5.55
C HIS A 17 10.36 -23.71 -4.47
N GLY A 18 11.43 -23.45 -3.74
CA GLY A 18 11.43 -22.43 -2.70
C GLY A 18 11.34 -21.01 -3.26
N ALA A 19 12.05 -20.73 -4.35
CA ALA A 19 12.12 -19.39 -4.92
C ALA A 19 10.82 -18.93 -5.59
N VAL A 20 9.99 -19.85 -6.10
CA VAL A 20 8.69 -19.54 -6.74
C VAL A 20 7.51 -19.67 -5.78
N SER A 21 7.76 -19.86 -4.49
CA SER A 21 6.71 -19.84 -3.48
C SER A 21 6.13 -18.43 -3.36
N GLN A 22 4.86 -18.35 -2.99
CA GLN A 22 4.20 -17.05 -2.79
C GLN A 22 4.94 -16.24 -1.71
N PHE A 23 5.11 -14.95 -1.95
CA PHE A 23 5.87 -14.03 -1.09
C PHE A 23 7.34 -14.43 -0.91
N SER A 24 7.95 -15.01 -1.94
CA SER A 24 9.40 -15.14 -2.02
C SER A 24 10.00 -13.98 -2.83
N TYR A 25 11.12 -13.46 -2.36
CA TYR A 25 11.89 -12.43 -3.03
C TYR A 25 13.26 -12.99 -3.44
N GLY A 26 13.69 -12.71 -4.66
CA GLY A 26 14.96 -13.22 -5.18
C GLY A 26 15.26 -12.75 -6.59
N THR A 27 16.34 -13.28 -7.13
CA THR A 27 16.76 -13.02 -8.50
C THR A 27 16.28 -14.16 -9.40
N PHE A 28 15.63 -13.82 -10.50
CA PHE A 28 15.10 -14.76 -11.47
C PHE A 28 15.74 -14.53 -12.84
N THR A 29 16.18 -15.60 -13.48
CA THR A 29 16.61 -15.59 -14.87
C THR A 29 15.52 -16.21 -15.72
N PHE A 30 15.11 -15.49 -16.77
CA PHE A 30 14.05 -15.92 -17.67
C PHE A 30 14.64 -16.24 -19.05
N PHE A 31 14.07 -17.25 -19.68
CA PHE A 31 14.16 -17.45 -21.11
C PHE A 31 12.87 -16.94 -21.75
N GLU A 32 13.00 -16.04 -22.70
CA GLU A 32 11.88 -15.46 -23.44
C GLU A 32 11.78 -16.11 -24.82
N ASN A 33 10.58 -16.55 -25.18
CA ASN A 33 10.26 -17.06 -26.51
C ASN A 33 8.84 -16.64 -26.89
N LYS A 34 8.69 -15.79 -27.91
CA LYS A 34 7.40 -15.31 -28.43
C LYS A 34 6.50 -14.79 -27.30
N ASP A 35 6.98 -13.82 -26.52
CA ASP A 35 6.28 -13.18 -25.38
C ASP A 35 5.93 -14.12 -24.21
N VAL A 36 6.52 -15.32 -24.19
CA VAL A 36 6.36 -16.29 -23.12
C VAL A 36 7.64 -16.38 -22.32
N TYR A 37 7.56 -15.99 -21.05
CA TYR A 37 8.67 -16.11 -20.10
C TYR A 37 8.68 -17.48 -19.43
N THR A 38 9.85 -18.10 -19.39
CA THR A 38 10.07 -19.35 -18.65
C THR A 38 11.23 -19.15 -17.68
N VAL A 39 11.02 -19.42 -16.39
CA VAL A 39 12.08 -19.34 -15.39
C VAL A 39 13.11 -20.45 -15.69
N SER A 40 14.33 -20.05 -16.00
CA SER A 40 15.47 -20.96 -16.19
C SER A 40 16.24 -21.16 -14.89
N GLU A 41 16.39 -20.10 -14.09
CA GLU A 41 17.09 -20.12 -12.82
C GLU A 41 16.41 -19.17 -11.84
N ALA A 42 16.45 -19.49 -10.55
CA ALA A 42 16.00 -18.62 -9.49
C ALA A 42 16.89 -18.79 -8.25
N VAL A 43 17.32 -17.66 -7.68
CA VAL A 43 18.07 -17.57 -6.44
C VAL A 43 17.22 -16.86 -5.41
N LEU A 44 16.78 -17.60 -4.38
CA LEU A 44 16.01 -17.07 -3.28
C LEU A 44 16.89 -16.16 -2.43
N SER A 45 16.46 -14.92 -2.19
CA SER A 45 17.10 -13.97 -1.27
C SER A 45 16.37 -13.92 0.07
N GLU A 46 15.02 -13.89 0.05
CA GLU A 46 14.19 -13.79 1.24
C GLU A 46 12.88 -14.55 1.04
N SER A 47 12.34 -15.13 2.11
CA SER A 47 11.04 -15.79 2.12
C SER A 47 10.21 -15.26 3.28
N PHE A 48 9.11 -14.60 2.97
CA PHE A 48 8.22 -13.98 3.95
C PHE A 48 7.16 -14.99 4.46
N PHE A 49 7.62 -16.17 4.89
CA PHE A 49 6.73 -17.23 5.36
C PHE A 49 5.94 -16.85 6.62
N GLU A 50 6.45 -15.90 7.42
CA GLU A 50 5.77 -15.37 8.61
C GLU A 50 4.39 -14.80 8.30
N LEU A 51 4.14 -14.30 7.07
CA LEU A 51 2.82 -13.84 6.64
C LEU A 51 1.73 -14.91 6.81
N TRP A 52 2.10 -16.19 6.66
CA TRP A 52 1.16 -17.31 6.78
C TRP A 52 0.72 -17.62 8.22
N THR A 53 1.39 -17.04 9.20
CA THR A 53 1.07 -17.24 10.61
C THR A 53 -0.01 -16.30 11.12
N ASP A 54 -0.34 -15.25 10.35
CA ASP A 54 -1.37 -14.29 10.72
C ASP A 54 -2.27 -13.96 9.53
N PHE A 55 -3.57 -14.12 9.75
CA PHE A 55 -4.60 -13.95 8.72
C PHE A 55 -4.63 -12.53 8.12
N PHE A 56 -4.54 -11.51 8.96
CA PHE A 56 -4.61 -10.12 8.50
C PHE A 56 -3.34 -9.69 7.76
N SER A 57 -2.16 -10.13 8.22
CA SER A 57 -0.89 -9.93 7.51
C SER A 57 -0.93 -10.52 6.11
N LEU A 58 -1.39 -11.77 5.99
CA LEU A 58 -1.52 -12.45 4.70
C LEU A 58 -2.50 -11.74 3.79
N THR A 59 -3.67 -11.37 4.32
CA THR A 59 -4.72 -10.73 3.51
C THR A 59 -4.31 -9.32 3.05
N LEU A 60 -3.65 -8.54 3.90
CA LEU A 60 -3.08 -7.24 3.50
C LEU A 60 -1.98 -7.39 2.44
N ALA A 61 -1.10 -8.39 2.59
CA ALA A 61 -0.09 -8.67 1.58
C ALA A 61 -0.73 -9.03 0.22
N GLN A 62 -1.83 -9.79 0.23
CA GLN A 62 -2.61 -10.10 -0.98
C GLN A 62 -3.28 -8.85 -1.56
N TYR A 63 -3.80 -7.96 -0.72
CA TYR A 63 -4.35 -6.67 -1.14
C TYR A 63 -3.28 -5.82 -1.85
N PHE A 64 -2.09 -5.72 -1.28
CA PHE A 64 -0.98 -4.99 -1.90
C PHE A 64 -0.56 -5.62 -3.24
N CYS A 65 -0.54 -6.96 -3.33
CA CYS A 65 -0.34 -7.65 -4.60
C CYS A 65 -1.41 -7.30 -5.63
N GLU A 66 -2.69 -7.26 -5.25
CA GLU A 66 -3.78 -6.91 -6.15
C GLU A 66 -3.60 -5.50 -6.74
N ILE A 67 -3.21 -4.51 -5.90
CA ILE A 67 -2.93 -3.15 -6.35
C ILE A 67 -1.78 -3.15 -7.36
N VAL A 68 -0.64 -3.77 -7.02
CA VAL A 68 0.53 -3.82 -7.90
C VAL A 68 0.19 -4.48 -9.24
N ILE A 69 -0.50 -5.62 -9.21
CA ILE A 69 -0.85 -6.37 -10.43
C ILE A 69 -1.78 -5.57 -11.36
N LYS A 70 -2.71 -4.81 -10.78
CA LYS A 70 -3.68 -4.03 -11.57
C LYS A 70 -3.14 -2.71 -12.09
N CYS A 71 -2.22 -2.09 -11.36
CA CYS A 71 -1.90 -0.68 -11.54
C CYS A 71 -0.46 -0.40 -11.98
N VAL A 72 0.45 -1.37 -11.89
CA VAL A 72 1.83 -1.21 -12.38
C VAL A 72 1.93 -1.80 -13.78
N GLU A 73 2.23 -0.94 -14.75
CA GLU A 73 2.39 -1.35 -16.14
C GLU A 73 3.61 -2.26 -16.34
N GLU A 74 3.53 -3.11 -17.34
CA GLU A 74 4.68 -3.91 -17.78
C GLU A 74 5.74 -2.98 -18.38
N ASN A 75 7.01 -3.21 -18.04
CA ASN A 75 8.16 -2.37 -18.44
C ASN A 75 8.21 -0.95 -17.83
N ALA A 76 7.33 -0.59 -16.91
CA ALA A 76 7.50 0.64 -16.14
C ALA A 76 8.70 0.55 -15.18
N ASP A 77 9.31 1.70 -14.86
CA ASP A 77 10.27 1.76 -13.75
C ASP A 77 9.53 1.42 -12.46
N SER A 78 9.85 0.26 -11.90
CA SER A 78 9.12 -0.34 -10.78
C SER A 78 9.93 -0.44 -9.50
N GLU A 79 11.13 0.17 -9.45
CA GLU A 79 12.01 0.08 -8.26
C GLU A 79 11.33 0.62 -7.01
N ASP A 80 10.72 1.80 -7.08
CA ASP A 80 10.05 2.42 -5.93
C ASP A 80 8.78 1.65 -5.50
N TYR A 81 8.03 1.08 -6.45
CA TYR A 81 6.90 0.18 -6.14
C TYR A 81 7.37 -1.07 -5.41
N LEU A 82 8.45 -1.71 -5.91
CA LEU A 82 9.01 -2.90 -5.28
C LEU A 82 9.56 -2.58 -3.88
N ARG A 83 10.26 -1.46 -3.72
CA ARG A 83 10.77 -0.99 -2.43
C ARG A 83 9.65 -0.75 -1.43
N LEU A 84 8.58 -0.07 -1.84
CA LEU A 84 7.39 0.14 -1.01
C LEU A 84 6.77 -1.18 -0.59
N PHE A 85 6.55 -2.09 -1.55
CA PHE A 85 5.97 -3.40 -1.31
C PHE A 85 6.79 -4.19 -0.28
N LEU A 86 8.10 -4.35 -0.51
CA LEU A 86 8.98 -5.11 0.38
C LEU A 86 9.04 -4.52 1.79
N ASN A 87 9.07 -3.19 1.92
CA ASN A 87 9.02 -2.54 3.22
C ASN A 87 7.71 -2.83 3.97
N CYS A 88 6.57 -2.75 3.28
CA CYS A 88 5.28 -3.07 3.90
C CYS A 88 5.21 -4.55 4.32
N ILE A 89 5.64 -5.47 3.47
CA ILE A 89 5.72 -6.91 3.78
C ILE A 89 6.61 -7.15 5.02
N TYR A 90 7.77 -6.50 5.11
CA TYR A 90 8.66 -6.59 6.26
C TYR A 90 7.98 -6.16 7.58
N PHE A 91 7.14 -5.11 7.54
CA PHE A 91 6.42 -4.65 8.73
C PHE A 91 5.20 -5.52 9.05
N LEU A 92 4.60 -6.19 8.07
CA LEU A 92 3.56 -7.19 8.29
C LEU A 92 4.12 -8.44 8.96
N CYS A 93 5.33 -8.88 8.59
CA CYS A 93 5.99 -10.00 9.23
C CYS A 93 6.27 -9.71 10.69
N GLY A 94 5.69 -10.53 11.60
CA GLY A 94 5.81 -10.36 13.05
C GLY A 94 5.03 -9.17 13.62
N CYS A 95 4.08 -8.61 12.88
CA CYS A 95 3.17 -7.53 13.33
C CYS A 95 3.93 -6.34 13.96
N LYS A 96 4.98 -5.88 13.31
CA LYS A 96 5.91 -4.85 13.83
C LYS A 96 5.29 -3.46 13.94
N LYS A 97 4.18 -3.21 13.26
CA LYS A 97 3.41 -1.97 13.27
C LYS A 97 1.91 -2.27 13.17
N PRO A 98 1.02 -1.35 13.60
CA PRO A 98 -0.42 -1.50 13.41
C PRO A 98 -0.78 -1.72 11.93
N TYR A 99 -1.70 -2.62 11.64
CA TYR A 99 -2.09 -2.93 10.27
C TYR A 99 -2.65 -1.73 9.51
N LEU A 100 -3.46 -0.90 10.18
CA LEU A 100 -4.01 0.33 9.59
C LEU A 100 -2.90 1.33 9.24
N GLN A 101 -1.82 1.37 10.01
CA GLN A 101 -0.65 2.19 9.70
C GLN A 101 0.04 1.69 8.43
N ILE A 102 0.29 0.37 8.34
CA ILE A 102 0.95 -0.23 7.17
C ILE A 102 0.11 -0.03 5.92
N LYS A 103 -1.21 -0.27 6.02
CA LYS A 103 -2.17 -0.06 4.93
C LYS A 103 -2.16 1.39 4.45
N ALA A 104 -2.30 2.37 5.35
CA ALA A 104 -2.30 3.79 4.99
C ALA A 104 -0.98 4.24 4.34
N VAL A 105 0.16 3.76 4.85
CA VAL A 105 1.48 4.03 4.25
C VAL A 105 1.55 3.46 2.84
N PHE A 106 1.14 2.20 2.64
CA PHE A 106 1.15 1.59 1.31
C PHE A 106 0.28 2.37 0.33
N GLU A 107 -0.97 2.60 0.68
CA GLU A 107 -1.96 3.26 -0.20
C GLU A 107 -1.52 4.66 -0.62
N LEU A 108 -1.13 5.49 0.35
CA LEU A 108 -0.79 6.88 0.07
C LEU A 108 0.54 7.01 -0.67
N ARG A 109 1.54 6.19 -0.33
CA ARG A 109 2.81 6.15 -1.05
C ARG A 109 2.66 5.58 -2.45
N PHE A 110 1.84 4.55 -2.62
CA PHE A 110 1.55 4.00 -3.95
C PHE A 110 0.92 5.07 -4.84
N ALA A 111 -0.06 5.82 -4.34
CA ALA A 111 -0.66 6.94 -5.07
C ALA A 111 0.40 7.98 -5.46
N CYS A 112 1.32 8.34 -4.55
CA CYS A 112 2.40 9.29 -4.84
C CYS A 112 3.34 8.78 -5.95
N ILE A 113 3.76 7.51 -5.89
CA ILE A 113 4.63 6.90 -6.92
C ILE A 113 3.92 6.84 -8.27
N ALA A 114 2.60 6.58 -8.27
CA ALA A 114 1.77 6.58 -9.47
C ALA A 114 1.48 7.98 -10.04
N GLY A 115 2.05 9.05 -9.45
CA GLY A 115 1.87 10.43 -9.90
C GLY A 115 0.67 11.18 -9.29
N TYR A 116 -0.04 10.56 -8.36
CA TYR A 116 -1.18 11.13 -7.65
C TYR A 116 -0.79 11.56 -6.23
N ALA A 117 0.17 12.48 -6.09
CA ALA A 117 0.52 13.02 -4.79
C ALA A 117 -0.55 14.02 -4.32
N PRO A 118 -1.16 13.85 -3.12
CA PRO A 118 -2.16 14.79 -2.63
C PRO A 118 -1.54 16.11 -2.19
N MET A 119 -2.31 17.20 -2.29
CA MET A 119 -1.92 18.55 -1.88
C MET A 119 -2.23 18.76 -0.40
N LEU A 120 -1.24 18.43 0.47
CA LEU A 120 -1.42 18.43 1.92
C LEU A 120 -0.77 19.64 2.64
N VAL A 121 -0.22 20.61 1.92
CA VAL A 121 0.50 21.74 2.55
C VAL A 121 -0.43 22.62 3.38
N GLY A 122 -1.63 22.91 2.85
CA GLY A 122 -2.61 23.73 3.53
C GLY A 122 -3.95 23.73 2.82
N CYS A 123 -4.86 24.57 3.24
CA CYS A 123 -6.16 24.76 2.60
C CYS A 123 -5.99 25.25 1.17
N ASP A 124 -6.63 24.57 0.20
CA ASP A 124 -6.54 24.90 -1.22
C ASP A 124 -7.15 26.28 -1.56
N GLU A 125 -8.06 26.80 -0.72
CA GLU A 125 -8.70 28.10 -0.95
C GLU A 125 -7.99 29.26 -0.28
N CYS A 126 -7.69 29.16 1.02
CA CYS A 126 -7.18 30.30 1.78
C CYS A 126 -5.73 30.13 2.24
N GLY A 127 -5.09 28.99 1.97
CA GLY A 127 -3.71 28.72 2.37
C GLY A 127 -3.52 28.39 3.85
N GLU A 128 -4.59 28.38 4.68
CA GLU A 128 -4.47 28.04 6.10
C GLU A 128 -3.79 26.68 6.28
N PHE A 129 -2.67 26.69 7.03
CA PHE A 129 -1.83 25.51 7.16
C PHE A 129 -2.51 24.39 7.94
N GLU A 130 -3.13 24.74 9.07
CA GLU A 130 -3.76 23.77 9.96
C GLU A 130 -4.86 24.41 10.81
N THR A 131 -5.97 23.71 10.95
CA THR A 131 -7.04 23.97 11.92
C THR A 131 -7.26 22.71 12.73
N SER A 132 -7.99 22.80 13.86
CA SER A 132 -8.29 21.63 14.72
C SER A 132 -8.90 20.47 13.94
N GLU A 133 -9.66 20.80 12.91
CA GLU A 133 -10.29 19.86 11.97
C GLU A 133 -10.09 20.40 10.55
N MET A 134 -9.71 19.53 9.65
CA MET A 134 -9.59 19.79 8.22
C MET A 134 -10.54 18.87 7.46
N TYR A 135 -10.78 19.18 6.19
CA TYR A 135 -11.62 18.38 5.30
C TYR A 135 -10.77 17.94 4.11
N PHE A 136 -10.84 16.67 3.76
CA PHE A 136 -10.06 16.11 2.68
C PHE A 136 -10.94 15.66 1.52
N ASP A 137 -10.72 16.23 0.35
CA ASP A 137 -11.39 15.80 -0.87
C ASP A 137 -10.65 14.61 -1.49
N CYS A 138 -11.18 13.42 -1.29
CA CYS A 138 -10.62 12.19 -1.83
C CYS A 138 -10.70 12.10 -3.36
N ALA A 139 -11.45 12.94 -4.04
CA ALA A 139 -11.51 12.96 -5.51
C ALA A 139 -10.39 13.80 -6.10
N SER A 140 -10.08 14.96 -5.49
CA SER A 140 -9.05 15.89 -6.00
C SER A 140 -7.72 15.83 -5.24
N GLY A 141 -7.67 15.16 -4.08
CA GLY A 141 -6.48 15.11 -3.23
C GLY A 141 -6.18 16.43 -2.51
N LYS A 142 -7.18 17.29 -2.28
CA LYS A 142 -7.02 18.61 -1.72
C LYS A 142 -7.51 18.72 -0.27
N LEU A 143 -6.87 19.58 0.51
CA LEU A 143 -7.29 19.91 1.86
C LEU A 143 -8.07 21.24 1.90
N PHE A 144 -9.04 21.32 2.82
CA PHE A 144 -9.78 22.54 3.14
C PHE A 144 -9.83 22.71 4.66
N CYS A 145 -9.65 23.95 5.13
CA CYS A 145 -9.77 24.29 6.55
C CYS A 145 -11.25 24.24 7.01
N SER A 146 -11.47 24.36 8.32
CA SER A 146 -12.82 24.35 8.89
C SER A 146 -13.75 25.43 8.32
N SER A 147 -13.21 26.59 7.93
CA SER A 147 -14.01 27.67 7.34
C SER A 147 -14.39 27.41 5.89
N CYS A 148 -13.47 26.86 5.07
CA CYS A 148 -13.68 26.63 3.64
C CYS A 148 -14.33 25.26 3.35
N GLY A 149 -14.13 24.27 4.23
CA GLY A 149 -14.57 22.89 4.03
C GLY A 149 -15.92 22.53 4.65
N LYS A 150 -16.34 23.21 5.71
CA LYS A 150 -17.52 22.85 6.53
C LYS A 150 -18.82 22.66 5.74
N ASN A 151 -19.02 23.43 4.70
CA ASN A 151 -20.24 23.38 3.87
C ASN A 151 -20.10 22.45 2.64
N ARG A 152 -18.96 21.76 2.52
CA ARG A 152 -18.71 20.78 1.46
C ARG A 152 -19.01 19.39 2.03
N ALA A 153 -19.67 18.55 1.33
CA ALA A 153 -19.93 17.17 1.76
C ALA A 153 -18.64 16.33 1.71
N LEU A 154 -17.58 16.77 2.41
CA LEU A 154 -16.27 16.15 2.46
C LEU A 154 -16.05 15.50 3.82
N PRO A 155 -15.33 14.37 3.87
CA PRO A 155 -14.94 13.77 5.14
C PRO A 155 -13.98 14.68 5.91
N SER A 156 -14.24 14.81 7.20
CA SER A 156 -13.37 15.54 8.12
C SER A 156 -12.21 14.65 8.60
N ILE A 157 -11.11 15.28 8.93
CA ILE A 157 -9.91 14.66 9.49
C ILE A 157 -9.33 15.58 10.58
N PRO A 158 -9.02 15.05 11.78
CA PRO A 158 -8.36 15.87 12.81
C PRO A 158 -6.94 16.26 12.39
N ALA A 159 -6.42 17.35 12.95
CA ALA A 159 -5.06 17.85 12.67
C ALA A 159 -3.99 16.76 12.79
N ALA A 160 -4.10 15.89 13.81
CA ALA A 160 -3.20 14.75 13.96
C ALA A 160 -3.22 13.79 12.74
N GLY A 161 -4.38 13.60 12.12
CA GLY A 161 -4.52 12.79 10.91
C GLY A 161 -3.86 13.45 9.69
N VAL A 162 -4.03 14.77 9.55
CA VAL A 162 -3.32 15.54 8.50
C VAL A 162 -1.82 15.44 8.69
N SER A 163 -1.33 15.57 9.93
CA SER A 163 0.10 15.41 10.24
C SER A 163 0.63 14.03 9.88
N VAL A 164 -0.15 12.95 10.12
CA VAL A 164 0.18 11.59 9.70
C VAL A 164 0.26 11.50 8.17
N MET A 165 -0.74 12.01 7.45
CA MET A 165 -0.73 11.98 5.97
C MET A 165 0.46 12.77 5.41
N ARG A 166 0.77 13.95 5.96
CA ARG A 166 1.97 14.73 5.60
C ARG A 166 3.25 13.95 5.84
N HIS A 167 3.37 13.30 7.00
CA HIS A 167 4.52 12.44 7.29
C HIS A 167 4.67 11.33 6.26
N ILE A 168 3.59 10.63 5.93
CA ILE A 168 3.61 9.57 4.92
C ILE A 168 4.07 10.12 3.56
N VAL A 169 3.56 11.27 3.11
CA VAL A 169 3.86 11.81 1.78
C VAL A 169 5.29 12.38 1.70
N PHE A 170 5.72 13.14 2.70
CA PHE A 170 6.95 13.94 2.60
C PHE A 170 8.19 13.29 3.24
N SER A 171 8.04 12.24 4.03
CA SER A 171 9.20 11.56 4.63
C SER A 171 9.99 10.72 3.62
N LYS A 172 11.24 10.43 3.93
CA LYS A 172 12.04 9.47 3.17
C LYS A 172 11.51 8.06 3.38
N PHE A 173 11.78 7.15 2.43
CA PHE A 173 11.40 5.72 2.57
C PHE A 173 11.92 5.08 3.86
N SER A 174 13.13 5.45 4.31
CA SER A 174 13.73 4.92 5.54
C SER A 174 13.01 5.33 6.83
N SER A 175 12.21 6.39 6.80
CA SER A 175 11.53 6.94 7.98
C SER A 175 9.99 6.95 7.86
N VAL A 176 9.43 6.45 6.77
CA VAL A 176 7.98 6.52 6.52
C VAL A 176 7.15 5.84 7.60
N PHE A 177 7.68 4.82 8.27
CA PHE A 177 7.03 4.12 9.38
C PHE A 177 7.39 4.65 10.77
N SER A 178 8.19 5.74 10.88
CA SER A 178 8.71 6.24 12.16
C SER A 178 7.74 7.13 12.93
N PHE A 179 6.45 7.08 12.66
CA PHE A 179 5.42 7.79 13.42
C PHE A 179 4.60 6.84 14.29
N ASN A 180 3.94 7.42 15.30
CA ASN A 180 2.93 6.76 16.10
C ASN A 180 1.67 7.63 16.09
N ALA A 181 0.52 7.00 16.02
CA ALA A 181 -0.77 7.67 16.09
C ALA A 181 -1.76 6.83 16.91
N VAL A 182 -2.69 7.51 17.55
CA VAL A 182 -3.75 6.81 18.29
C VAL A 182 -4.70 6.08 17.34
N PRO A 183 -5.34 5.00 17.81
CA PRO A 183 -6.21 4.16 17.00
C PRO A 183 -7.22 4.89 16.14
N ASP A 184 -7.94 5.85 16.71
CA ASP A 184 -8.99 6.57 16.00
C ASP A 184 -8.43 7.43 14.85
N VAL A 185 -7.24 8.00 15.03
CA VAL A 185 -6.53 8.72 13.96
C VAL A 185 -6.14 7.76 12.84
N LEU A 186 -5.60 6.59 13.18
CA LEU A 186 -5.24 5.58 12.17
C LEU A 186 -6.46 5.10 11.39
N LYS A 187 -7.61 4.88 12.04
CA LYS A 187 -8.87 4.52 11.38
C LYS A 187 -9.31 5.61 10.40
N ALA A 188 -9.32 6.88 10.84
CA ALA A 188 -9.70 8.00 9.98
C ALA A 188 -8.76 8.11 8.76
N VAL A 189 -7.45 8.06 8.98
CA VAL A 189 -6.45 8.13 7.90
C VAL A 189 -6.59 6.96 6.95
N SER A 190 -6.69 5.72 7.45
CA SER A 190 -6.82 4.52 6.63
C SER A 190 -8.05 4.54 5.71
N ARG A 191 -9.19 5.07 6.19
CA ARG A 191 -10.39 5.24 5.35
C ARG A 191 -10.15 6.25 4.23
N LEU A 192 -9.52 7.37 4.55
CA LEU A 192 -9.25 8.43 3.58
C LEU A 192 -8.24 8.00 2.52
N THR A 193 -7.16 7.32 2.94
CA THR A 193 -6.12 6.84 2.01
C THR A 193 -6.67 5.78 1.06
N GLN A 194 -7.53 4.89 1.56
CA GLN A 194 -8.23 3.90 0.76
C GLN A 194 -9.12 4.55 -0.31
N GLN A 195 -10.00 5.46 0.13
CA GLN A 195 -10.91 6.14 -0.78
C GLN A 195 -10.14 7.00 -1.80
N TYR A 196 -9.08 7.67 -1.36
CA TYR A 196 -8.22 8.45 -2.22
C TYR A 196 -7.53 7.58 -3.28
N LEU A 197 -6.93 6.45 -2.88
CA LEU A 197 -6.28 5.53 -3.80
C LEU A 197 -7.26 5.00 -4.86
N GLN A 198 -8.44 4.53 -4.43
CA GLN A 198 -9.47 4.01 -5.35
C GLN A 198 -9.91 5.07 -6.35
N ASN A 199 -10.13 6.32 -5.89
CA ASN A 199 -10.50 7.43 -6.76
C ASN A 199 -9.38 7.81 -7.74
N SER A 200 -8.13 7.91 -7.25
CA SER A 200 -6.98 8.28 -8.07
C SER A 200 -6.68 7.26 -9.15
N LEU A 201 -6.76 5.98 -8.82
CA LEU A 201 -6.50 4.87 -9.77
C LEU A 201 -7.74 4.46 -10.57
N GLN A 202 -8.93 4.94 -10.20
CA GLN A 202 -10.23 4.52 -10.76
C GLN A 202 -10.39 2.99 -10.75
N GLN A 203 -9.97 2.36 -9.65
CA GLN A 203 -9.97 0.91 -9.46
C GLN A 203 -10.68 0.51 -8.16
N SER A 204 -11.32 -0.67 -8.19
CA SER A 204 -11.82 -1.36 -7.01
C SER A 204 -10.98 -2.62 -6.76
N PHE A 205 -10.89 -3.02 -5.51
CA PHE A 205 -10.04 -4.14 -5.08
C PHE A 205 -10.87 -5.16 -4.30
N LYS A 206 -10.94 -6.38 -4.81
CA LYS A 206 -11.76 -7.45 -4.23
C LYS A 206 -11.29 -7.92 -2.86
N VAL A 207 -9.97 -7.93 -2.65
CA VAL A 207 -9.40 -8.31 -1.36
C VAL A 207 -9.78 -7.30 -0.28
N LEU A 208 -9.93 -6.03 -0.66
CA LEU A 208 -10.36 -4.98 0.24
C LEU A 208 -11.82 -5.15 0.70
N ASP A 209 -12.72 -5.52 -0.22
CA ASP A 209 -14.11 -5.83 0.10
C ASP A 209 -14.17 -6.96 1.15
N TYR A 210 -13.39 -8.01 0.93
CA TYR A 210 -13.27 -9.12 1.88
C TYR A 210 -12.71 -8.69 3.26
N LEU A 211 -11.69 -7.82 3.31
CA LEU A 211 -11.17 -7.26 4.57
C LEU A 211 -12.25 -6.51 5.35
N THR A 212 -13.09 -5.76 4.64
CA THR A 212 -14.21 -5.02 5.24
C THR A 212 -15.26 -5.98 5.81
N ASP A 213 -15.61 -7.04 5.08
CA ASP A 213 -16.60 -8.04 5.49
C ASP A 213 -16.17 -8.81 6.75
N VAL A 214 -14.86 -9.04 6.93
CA VAL A 214 -14.31 -9.72 8.13
C VAL A 214 -14.00 -8.77 9.29
N GLY A 215 -14.42 -7.50 9.21
CA GLY A 215 -14.31 -6.54 10.32
C GLY A 215 -12.90 -6.01 10.57
N PHE A 216 -12.04 -5.98 9.56
CA PHE A 216 -10.65 -5.54 9.68
C PHE A 216 -10.47 -4.19 10.38
N ASP A 217 -11.34 -3.21 10.09
CA ASP A 217 -11.29 -1.86 10.68
C ASP A 217 -11.71 -1.83 12.16
N ALA A 218 -12.36 -2.88 12.66
CA ALA A 218 -12.91 -2.94 14.02
C ALA A 218 -11.96 -3.61 15.03
N GLU A 219 -11.15 -4.58 14.61
CA GLU A 219 -10.50 -5.51 15.54
C GLU A 219 -9.01 -5.27 15.78
N LYS A 220 -8.29 -4.56 14.89
CA LYS A 220 -6.82 -4.49 15.01
C LYS A 220 -6.24 -3.10 14.72
N VAL A 221 -6.30 -2.29 15.71
CA VAL A 221 -5.58 -1.03 15.82
C VAL A 221 -4.31 -1.22 16.61
#